data_35621c294fbc74cace593b676f87963b
#
_entry.id   35621c294fbc74cace593b676f87963b
#
_cell.length_a   1.000
_cell.length_b   1.000
_cell.length_c   1.000
_cell.angle_alpha   90.00
_cell.angle_beta   90.00
_cell.angle_gamma   90.00
#
_symmetry.space_group_name_H-M   'P 1'
#
loop_
_entity.id
_entity.type
_entity.pdbx_description
1 polymer ?
#
loop_
_entity_poly.entity_id
_entity_poly.type
_entity_poly.pdbx_seq_one_letter_code
_entity_poly.pdbx_strand_id
1 'polypeptide(L)'
;ICHLIPPVILYVLLPFAFPHEPMTLTFILKLCWVYITAVSMRLICSFLTSLYTISSEHEKLKNHPLKGVYQMLKLIVICIGVIIIISTLIDKDPMNILTGLGASAAILMLVFKDTIMGLVAGVQLSANNMLRPGDWITMPKYGADGTVIEVTLTTVKVQNWDNTITTIPPYALVSDSFQNWRGMRESGGRRIKRSLNIDMTTVHFCTPQQLKNFEKRGWLEGFERTGKEEVNLHVFRHYLERYLRHHPRVNTSLTLIVRQLQPTPQGLPIELYFFSANKDWIPYERLQAEVFDHVLAVLPQFGLKVFQSPTGTDILALSKQ
;
A
#
# COMPACT_ATOMS: atom_id res chain seq x y z
N ILE A 1 42.39 -29.53 5.87
CA ILE A 1 42.56 -30.41 7.05
C ILE A 1 44.07 -30.59 7.34
N CYS A 2 44.91 -30.92 6.35
CA CYS A 2 46.36 -31.16 6.57
C CYS A 2 47.10 -30.00 7.26
N HIS A 3 46.67 -28.75 7.05
CA HIS A 3 47.30 -27.57 7.69
C HIS A 3 46.85 -27.36 9.15
N LEU A 4 45.87 -28.08 9.65
CA LEU A 4 45.36 -27.94 11.01
C LEU A 4 46.06 -28.92 11.98
N ILE A 5 46.50 -30.06 11.47
CA ILE A 5 47.13 -31.12 12.27
C ILE A 5 48.45 -30.71 12.91
N PRO A 6 49.45 -30.12 12.17
CA PRO A 6 50.75 -29.75 12.76
C PRO A 6 50.64 -28.74 13.92
N PRO A 7 49.87 -27.63 13.83
CA PRO A 7 49.77 -26.67 14.93
C PRO A 7 49.02 -27.20 16.13
N VAL A 8 48.06 -28.13 15.94
CA VAL A 8 47.38 -28.79 17.05
C VAL A 8 48.34 -29.74 17.79
N ILE A 9 49.11 -30.52 17.05
CA ILE A 9 50.17 -31.37 17.65
C ILE A 9 51.20 -30.51 18.38
N LEU A 10 51.66 -29.42 17.76
CA LEU A 10 52.62 -28.49 18.37
C LEU A 10 52.04 -27.89 19.67
N TYR A 11 50.76 -27.45 19.66
CA TYR A 11 50.09 -26.90 20.84
C TYR A 11 50.07 -27.89 22.01
N VAL A 12 49.87 -29.18 21.76
CA VAL A 12 49.79 -30.22 22.78
C VAL A 12 51.19 -30.60 23.28
N LEU A 13 52.23 -30.60 22.42
CA LEU A 13 53.60 -31.03 22.78
C LEU A 13 54.44 -29.91 23.40
N LEU A 14 54.15 -28.63 23.09
CA LEU A 14 54.98 -27.50 23.60
C LEU A 14 55.05 -27.43 25.12
N PRO A 15 54.06 -27.69 25.96
CA PRO A 15 54.15 -27.68 27.39
C PRO A 15 55.16 -28.73 27.95
N PHE A 16 55.33 -29.84 27.23
CA PHE A 16 56.26 -30.89 27.59
C PHE A 16 57.73 -30.55 27.20
N ALA A 17 57.90 -29.74 26.13
CA ALA A 17 59.22 -29.33 25.63
C ALA A 17 59.84 -28.17 26.41
N PHE A 18 59.05 -27.28 26.99
CA PHE A 18 59.49 -26.06 27.69
C PHE A 18 58.87 -25.93 29.11
N PRO A 19 59.20 -26.85 30.03
CA PRO A 19 58.64 -26.85 31.37
C PRO A 19 59.13 -25.72 32.29
N HIS A 20 60.25 -25.07 31.95
CA HIS A 20 60.93 -24.09 32.82
C HIS A 20 60.85 -22.64 32.36
N GLU A 21 60.20 -22.37 31.22
CA GLU A 21 60.14 -21.03 30.63
C GLU A 21 58.64 -20.59 30.39
N PRO A 22 57.93 -20.16 31.46
CA PRO A 22 56.47 -19.92 31.36
C PRO A 22 56.15 -18.76 30.44
N MET A 23 56.96 -17.75 30.27
CA MET A 23 56.67 -16.56 29.46
C MET A 23 56.81 -16.82 27.96
N THR A 24 57.86 -17.51 27.55
CA THR A 24 58.13 -17.95 26.18
C THR A 24 57.04 -18.97 25.72
N LEU A 25 56.76 -19.92 26.62
CA LEU A 25 55.68 -20.91 26.37
C LEU A 25 54.32 -20.26 26.13
N THR A 26 53.92 -19.33 26.99
CA THR A 26 52.66 -18.63 26.85
C THR A 26 52.56 -17.88 25.51
N PHE A 27 53.61 -17.20 25.09
CA PHE A 27 53.66 -16.49 23.83
C PHE A 27 53.53 -17.44 22.63
N ILE A 28 54.26 -18.54 22.63
CA ILE A 28 54.21 -19.54 21.55
C ILE A 28 52.81 -20.21 21.49
N LEU A 29 52.22 -20.53 22.63
CA LEU A 29 50.87 -21.10 22.69
C LEU A 29 49.82 -20.13 22.13
N LYS A 30 49.92 -18.83 22.40
CA LYS A 30 49.07 -17.81 21.78
C LYS A 30 49.21 -17.77 20.26
N LEU A 31 50.43 -17.80 19.75
CA LEU A 31 50.68 -17.87 18.31
C LEU A 31 50.06 -19.13 17.67
N CYS A 32 50.20 -20.27 18.35
CA CYS A 32 49.54 -21.51 17.89
C CYS A 32 48.01 -21.36 17.85
N TRP A 33 47.38 -20.78 18.88
CA TRP A 33 45.96 -20.51 18.91
C TRP A 33 45.51 -19.57 17.78
N VAL A 34 46.23 -18.48 17.55
CA VAL A 34 45.94 -17.54 16.44
C VAL A 34 46.01 -18.26 15.10
N TYR A 35 47.05 -19.11 14.91
CA TYR A 35 47.20 -19.88 13.67
C TYR A 35 46.08 -20.93 13.50
N ILE A 36 45.73 -21.67 14.56
CA ILE A 36 44.63 -22.64 14.54
C ILE A 36 43.31 -21.95 14.20
N THR A 37 43.03 -20.79 14.81
CA THR A 37 41.82 -20.01 14.53
C THR A 37 41.78 -19.53 13.07
N ALA A 38 42.90 -19.01 12.53
CA ALA A 38 42.99 -18.56 11.15
C ALA A 38 42.79 -19.70 10.15
N VAL A 39 43.40 -20.87 10.40
CA VAL A 39 43.21 -22.06 9.53
C VAL A 39 41.78 -22.60 9.63
N SER A 40 41.20 -22.64 10.82
CA SER A 40 39.81 -23.08 11.02
C SER A 40 38.83 -22.15 10.29
N MET A 41 39.02 -20.83 10.40
CA MET A 41 38.23 -19.82 9.68
C MET A 41 38.32 -20.01 8.16
N ARG A 42 39.55 -20.22 7.63
CA ARG A 42 39.77 -20.51 6.20
C ARG A 42 39.09 -21.80 5.76
N LEU A 43 39.11 -22.84 6.60
CA LEU A 43 38.47 -24.12 6.34
C LEU A 43 36.92 -23.98 6.25
N ILE A 44 36.31 -23.27 7.19
CA ILE A 44 34.87 -22.99 7.20
C ILE A 44 34.50 -22.15 5.96
N CYS A 45 35.27 -21.11 5.63
CA CYS A 45 35.02 -20.29 4.44
C CYS A 45 35.18 -21.12 3.15
N SER A 46 36.13 -22.05 3.07
CA SER A 46 36.26 -22.95 1.93
C SER A 46 35.08 -23.92 1.83
N PHE A 47 34.63 -24.48 2.95
CA PHE A 47 33.45 -25.35 3.02
C PHE A 47 32.20 -24.61 2.53
N LEU A 48 31.98 -23.37 3.00
CA LEU A 48 30.88 -22.54 2.52
C LEU A 48 30.97 -22.26 1.01
N THR A 49 32.21 -22.12 0.47
CA THR A 49 32.40 -21.96 -0.98
C THR A 49 32.00 -23.21 -1.74
N SER A 50 32.42 -24.39 -1.24
CA SER A 50 32.06 -25.67 -1.85
C SER A 50 30.55 -25.92 -1.81
N LEU A 51 29.88 -25.60 -0.69
CA LEU A 51 28.42 -25.67 -0.58
C LEU A 51 27.74 -24.74 -1.59
N TYR A 52 28.24 -23.51 -1.77
CA TYR A 52 27.72 -22.59 -2.76
C TYR A 52 27.85 -23.17 -4.18
N THR A 53 29.01 -23.76 -4.53
CA THR A 53 29.23 -24.35 -5.86
C THR A 53 28.25 -25.49 -6.12
N ILE A 54 28.06 -26.40 -5.17
CA ILE A 54 27.09 -27.51 -5.27
C ILE A 54 25.67 -26.98 -5.37
N SER A 55 25.29 -25.98 -4.54
CA SER A 55 23.96 -25.37 -4.59
C SER A 55 23.67 -24.66 -5.91
N SER A 56 24.69 -24.04 -6.52
CA SER A 56 24.54 -23.29 -7.77
C SER A 56 24.40 -24.22 -9.01
N GLU A 57 24.78 -25.49 -8.91
CA GLU A 57 24.61 -26.50 -9.96
C GLU A 57 23.19 -27.09 -9.98
N HIS A 58 22.42 -26.97 -8.90
CA HIS A 58 21.02 -27.44 -8.85
C HIS A 58 20.08 -26.51 -9.62
N GLU A 59 19.40 -27.01 -10.66
CA GLU A 59 18.50 -26.24 -11.54
C GLU A 59 17.40 -25.45 -10.80
N LYS A 60 16.88 -25.97 -9.70
CA LYS A 60 15.83 -25.31 -8.88
C LYS A 60 16.31 -24.06 -8.12
N LEU A 61 17.63 -23.93 -7.89
CA LEU A 61 18.22 -22.88 -7.07
C LEU A 61 18.99 -21.83 -7.90
N LYS A 62 19.15 -22.08 -9.19
CA LYS A 62 19.93 -21.24 -10.12
C LYS A 62 19.42 -19.80 -10.24
N ASN A 63 18.12 -19.57 -10.01
CA ASN A 63 17.48 -18.25 -10.13
C ASN A 63 17.41 -17.46 -8.82
N HIS A 64 17.97 -18.00 -7.71
CA HIS A 64 17.96 -17.30 -6.42
C HIS A 64 19.30 -16.61 -6.15
N PRO A 65 19.33 -15.44 -5.50
CA PRO A 65 20.58 -14.69 -5.21
C PRO A 65 21.39 -15.32 -4.08
N LEU A 66 21.66 -16.64 -4.15
CA LEU A 66 22.37 -17.41 -3.12
C LEU A 66 23.78 -16.91 -2.87
N LYS A 67 24.43 -16.32 -3.88
CA LYS A 67 25.79 -15.77 -3.77
C LYS A 67 25.92 -14.76 -2.61
N GLY A 68 24.94 -13.86 -2.47
CA GLY A 68 24.91 -12.86 -1.39
C GLY A 68 24.81 -13.50 -0.01
N VAL A 69 23.98 -14.53 0.15
CA VAL A 69 23.80 -15.26 1.42
C VAL A 69 25.10 -15.94 1.85
N TYR A 70 25.76 -16.65 0.94
CA TYR A 70 27.05 -17.29 1.26
C TYR A 70 28.17 -16.28 1.54
N GLN A 71 28.17 -15.12 0.87
CA GLN A 71 29.09 -14.01 1.18
C GLN A 71 28.86 -13.45 2.57
N MET A 72 27.60 -13.24 2.97
CA MET A 72 27.27 -12.79 4.33
C MET A 72 27.70 -13.80 5.39
N LEU A 73 27.45 -15.10 5.18
CA LEU A 73 27.91 -16.14 6.11
C LEU A 73 29.43 -16.17 6.26
N LYS A 74 30.20 -16.02 5.17
CA LYS A 74 31.68 -15.91 5.23
C LYS A 74 32.10 -14.68 6.01
N LEU A 75 31.45 -13.53 5.81
CA LEU A 75 31.76 -12.31 6.55
C LEU A 75 31.57 -12.50 8.07
N ILE A 76 30.47 -13.15 8.48
CA ILE A 76 30.19 -13.47 9.88
C ILE A 76 31.28 -14.37 10.45
N VAL A 77 31.68 -15.44 9.73
CA VAL A 77 32.75 -16.34 10.15
C VAL A 77 34.07 -15.58 10.32
N ILE A 78 34.40 -14.69 9.38
CA ILE A 78 35.59 -13.86 9.45
C ILE A 78 35.55 -12.92 10.66
N CYS A 79 34.45 -12.23 10.91
CA CYS A 79 34.26 -11.34 12.05
C CYS A 79 34.45 -12.09 13.38
N ILE A 80 33.81 -13.27 13.52
CA ILE A 80 33.95 -14.10 14.74
C ILE A 80 35.41 -14.55 14.90
N GLY A 81 36.07 -15.01 13.84
CA GLY A 81 37.44 -15.42 13.87
C GLY A 81 38.40 -14.29 14.28
N VAL A 82 38.19 -13.08 13.76
CA VAL A 82 38.97 -11.89 14.13
C VAL A 82 38.75 -11.53 15.62
N ILE A 83 37.54 -11.60 16.13
CA ILE A 83 37.24 -11.36 17.56
C ILE A 83 37.99 -12.36 18.43
N ILE A 84 37.99 -13.65 18.07
CA ILE A 84 38.70 -14.69 18.80
C ILE A 84 40.24 -14.42 18.78
N ILE A 85 40.79 -14.02 17.63
CA ILE A 85 42.23 -13.69 17.52
C ILE A 85 42.58 -12.50 18.40
N ILE A 86 41.81 -11.40 18.33
CA ILE A 86 42.02 -10.20 19.15
C ILE A 86 41.91 -10.55 20.64
N SER A 87 40.92 -11.32 21.03
CA SER A 87 40.69 -11.80 22.38
C SER A 87 41.92 -12.57 22.93
N THR A 88 42.44 -13.50 22.13
CA THR A 88 43.63 -14.28 22.48
C THR A 88 44.86 -13.39 22.66
N LEU A 89 45.04 -12.37 21.85
CA LEU A 89 46.20 -11.45 21.92
C LEU A 89 46.14 -10.53 23.17
N ILE A 90 44.93 -10.12 23.58
CA ILE A 90 44.69 -9.18 24.69
C ILE A 90 44.48 -9.90 26.03
N ASP A 91 44.45 -11.23 26.06
CA ASP A 91 44.13 -12.05 27.25
C ASP A 91 42.74 -11.74 27.83
N LYS A 92 41.75 -11.49 26.99
CA LYS A 92 40.37 -11.26 27.38
C LYS A 92 39.49 -12.38 26.87
N ASP A 93 38.40 -12.64 27.61
CA ASP A 93 37.40 -13.61 27.15
C ASP A 93 36.71 -13.07 25.87
N PRO A 94 36.68 -13.87 24.79
CA PRO A 94 35.94 -13.50 23.56
C PRO A 94 34.51 -13.10 23.82
N MET A 95 33.86 -13.73 24.81
CA MET A 95 32.47 -13.45 25.15
C MET A 95 32.28 -12.03 25.70
N ASN A 96 33.21 -11.54 26.49
CA ASN A 96 33.17 -10.17 27.02
C ASN A 96 33.34 -9.14 25.92
N ILE A 97 34.20 -9.38 24.93
CA ILE A 97 34.35 -8.52 23.75
C ILE A 97 33.08 -8.53 22.91
N LEU A 98 32.52 -9.72 22.66
CA LEU A 98 31.30 -9.88 21.87
C LEU A 98 30.13 -9.21 22.55
N THR A 99 29.99 -9.35 23.87
CA THR A 99 28.92 -8.69 24.65
C THR A 99 29.04 -7.17 24.58
N GLY A 100 30.25 -6.62 24.74
CA GLY A 100 30.49 -5.18 24.62
C GLY A 100 30.18 -4.64 23.22
N LEU A 101 30.62 -5.34 22.18
CA LEU A 101 30.33 -5.00 20.78
C LEU A 101 28.82 -5.12 20.50
N GLY A 102 28.17 -6.18 21.00
CA GLY A 102 26.74 -6.39 20.84
C GLY A 102 25.90 -5.29 21.50
N ALA A 103 26.27 -4.89 22.73
CA ALA A 103 25.59 -3.78 23.41
C ALA A 103 25.79 -2.45 22.65
N SER A 104 26.98 -2.17 22.17
CA SER A 104 27.25 -0.98 21.36
C SER A 104 26.48 -1.00 20.05
N ALA A 105 26.41 -2.15 19.36
CA ALA A 105 25.65 -2.32 18.13
C ALA A 105 24.14 -2.13 18.35
N ALA A 106 23.59 -2.62 19.48
CA ALA A 106 22.21 -2.43 19.85
C ALA A 106 21.86 -0.94 20.07
N ILE A 107 22.75 -0.19 20.73
CA ILE A 107 22.58 1.26 20.92
C ILE A 107 22.63 1.97 19.56
N LEU A 108 23.60 1.65 18.71
CA LEU A 108 23.68 2.24 17.37
C LEU A 108 22.45 1.92 16.53
N MET A 109 21.97 0.68 16.57
CA MET A 109 20.75 0.28 15.86
C MET A 109 19.52 1.07 16.36
N LEU A 110 19.42 1.32 17.67
CA LEU A 110 18.35 2.13 18.24
C LEU A 110 18.41 3.58 17.76
N VAL A 111 19.61 4.17 17.72
CA VAL A 111 19.81 5.56 17.24
C VAL A 111 19.49 5.70 15.75
N PHE A 112 19.87 4.73 14.94
CA PHE A 112 19.67 4.77 13.49
C PHE A 112 18.39 4.06 13.01
N LYS A 113 17.55 3.54 13.92
CA LYS A 113 16.35 2.77 13.60
C LYS A 113 15.47 3.48 12.57
N ASP A 114 15.12 4.74 12.81
CA ASP A 114 14.20 5.48 11.92
C ASP A 114 14.84 5.78 10.56
N THR A 115 16.14 6.04 10.55
CA THR A 115 16.90 6.24 9.30
C THR A 115 16.93 4.97 8.46
N ILE A 116 17.21 3.80 9.08
CA ILE A 116 17.21 2.50 8.40
C ILE A 116 15.80 2.17 7.89
N MET A 117 14.76 2.37 8.73
CA MET A 117 13.37 2.15 8.32
C MET A 117 12.97 3.06 7.16
N GLY A 118 13.36 4.33 7.19
CA GLY A 118 13.12 5.28 6.10
C GLY A 118 13.80 4.84 4.80
N LEU A 119 15.07 4.42 4.87
CA LEU A 119 15.82 3.92 3.72
C LEU A 119 15.15 2.67 3.10
N VAL A 120 14.83 1.67 3.93
CA VAL A 120 14.19 0.43 3.46
C VAL A 120 12.84 0.73 2.84
N ALA A 121 12.03 1.58 3.47
CA ALA A 121 10.73 1.99 2.95
C ALA A 121 10.86 2.77 1.64
N GLY A 122 11.82 3.69 1.52
CA GLY A 122 12.08 4.44 0.29
C GLY A 122 12.44 3.51 -0.88
N VAL A 123 13.31 2.54 -0.64
CA VAL A 123 13.65 1.49 -1.62
C VAL A 123 12.42 0.67 -1.99
N GLN A 124 11.61 0.27 -1.01
CA GLN A 124 10.40 -0.54 -1.23
C GLN A 124 9.34 0.22 -2.04
N LEU A 125 9.09 1.50 -1.73
CA LEU A 125 8.17 2.36 -2.48
C LEU A 125 8.59 2.47 -3.95
N SER A 126 9.87 2.63 -4.21
CA SER A 126 10.43 2.74 -5.56
C SER A 126 10.43 1.41 -6.29
N ALA A 127 10.93 0.34 -5.68
CA ALA A 127 11.05 -0.99 -6.30
C ALA A 127 9.68 -1.59 -6.66
N ASN A 128 8.69 -1.40 -5.80
CA ASN A 128 7.32 -1.87 -6.03
C ASN A 128 6.46 -0.87 -6.82
N ASN A 129 7.03 0.23 -7.27
CA ASN A 129 6.33 1.26 -8.04
C ASN A 129 5.06 1.79 -7.34
N MET A 130 5.07 1.85 -6.01
CA MET A 130 3.92 2.24 -5.22
C MET A 130 3.65 3.75 -5.31
N LEU A 131 4.71 4.56 -5.46
CA LEU A 131 4.64 6.01 -5.47
C LEU A 131 5.68 6.61 -6.42
N ARG A 132 5.28 7.65 -7.17
CA ARG A 132 6.17 8.44 -8.03
C ARG A 132 5.90 9.94 -7.83
N PRO A 133 6.90 10.81 -8.05
CA PRO A 133 6.64 12.24 -8.22
C PRO A 133 5.59 12.46 -9.32
N GLY A 134 4.65 13.37 -9.08
CA GLY A 134 3.51 13.64 -9.96
C GLY A 134 2.26 12.79 -9.66
N ASP A 135 2.33 11.77 -8.82
CA ASP A 135 1.14 11.05 -8.39
C ASP A 135 0.25 11.92 -7.49
N TRP A 136 -1.05 11.81 -7.69
CA TRP A 136 -2.00 12.29 -6.71
C TRP A 136 -2.27 11.19 -5.69
N ILE A 137 -2.07 11.52 -4.40
CA ILE A 137 -2.36 10.62 -3.28
C ILE A 137 -3.29 11.28 -2.26
N THR A 138 -4.05 10.45 -1.57
CA THR A 138 -4.86 10.83 -0.42
C THR A 138 -4.48 9.96 0.77
N MET A 139 -4.02 10.59 1.85
CA MET A 139 -3.64 9.95 3.12
C MET A 139 -4.18 10.77 4.29
N PRO A 140 -5.46 10.57 4.69
CA PRO A 140 -6.15 11.42 5.67
C PRO A 140 -5.45 11.46 7.03
N LYS A 141 -4.85 10.34 7.46
CA LYS A 141 -4.12 10.24 8.72
C LYS A 141 -3.00 11.29 8.87
N TYR A 142 -2.41 11.69 7.75
CA TYR A 142 -1.32 12.67 7.70
C TYR A 142 -1.76 14.02 7.11
N GLY A 143 -3.07 14.19 6.87
CA GLY A 143 -3.58 15.42 6.26
C GLY A 143 -3.06 15.67 4.84
N ALA A 144 -2.74 14.61 4.12
CA ALA A 144 -2.26 14.70 2.75
C ALA A 144 -3.38 14.37 1.76
N ASP A 145 -3.67 15.31 0.86
CA ASP A 145 -4.53 15.13 -0.31
C ASP A 145 -4.04 16.05 -1.41
N GLY A 146 -3.20 15.53 -2.30
CA GLY A 146 -2.57 16.35 -3.32
C GLY A 146 -1.53 15.61 -4.14
N THR A 147 -0.68 16.37 -4.82
CA THR A 147 0.33 15.83 -5.74
C THR A 147 1.67 15.65 -5.04
N VAL A 148 2.27 14.49 -5.20
CA VAL A 148 3.64 14.19 -4.74
C VAL A 148 4.63 15.04 -5.53
N ILE A 149 5.36 15.90 -4.85
CA ILE A 149 6.38 16.79 -5.47
C ILE A 149 7.71 16.04 -5.52
N GLU A 150 8.06 15.39 -4.41
CA GLU A 150 9.39 14.84 -4.20
C GLU A 150 9.32 13.56 -3.36
N VAL A 151 10.12 12.58 -3.73
CA VAL A 151 10.33 11.34 -2.97
C VAL A 151 11.82 11.20 -2.72
N THR A 152 12.23 11.34 -1.45
CA THR A 152 13.61 11.11 -0.99
C THR A 152 13.68 9.87 -0.11
N LEU A 153 14.87 9.49 0.33
CA LEU A 153 15.07 8.34 1.22
C LEU A 153 14.44 8.54 2.61
N THR A 154 14.30 9.78 3.04
CA THR A 154 13.82 10.10 4.39
C THR A 154 12.50 10.84 4.41
N THR A 155 12.04 11.32 3.25
CA THR A 155 10.92 12.26 3.19
C THR A 155 10.17 12.16 1.87
N VAL A 156 8.84 12.15 1.94
CA VAL A 156 7.95 12.36 0.80
C VAL A 156 7.21 13.67 1.00
N LYS A 157 7.27 14.58 0.03
CA LYS A 157 6.56 15.87 0.05
C LYS A 157 5.34 15.80 -0.85
N VAL A 158 4.18 16.15 -0.30
CA VAL A 158 2.90 16.22 -1.01
C VAL A 158 2.41 17.66 -0.98
N GLN A 159 2.19 18.23 -2.15
CA GLN A 159 1.51 19.52 -2.28
C GLN A 159 0.02 19.30 -2.30
N ASN A 160 -0.66 19.74 -1.25
CA ASN A 160 -2.10 19.67 -1.11
C ASN A 160 -2.80 20.67 -2.06
N TRP A 161 -4.10 20.51 -2.23
CA TRP A 161 -4.91 21.38 -3.12
C TRP A 161 -5.03 22.82 -2.64
N ASP A 162 -4.80 23.07 -1.35
CA ASP A 162 -4.70 24.42 -0.75
C ASP A 162 -3.30 25.03 -0.85
N ASN A 163 -2.39 24.43 -1.64
CA ASN A 163 -0.99 24.79 -1.79
C ASN A 163 -0.10 24.60 -0.54
N THR A 164 -0.60 24.02 0.53
CA THR A 164 0.24 23.60 1.65
C THR A 164 1.07 22.38 1.29
N ILE A 165 2.22 22.20 1.95
CA ILE A 165 3.07 21.02 1.75
C ILE A 165 3.02 20.14 3.00
N THR A 166 2.53 18.93 2.83
CA THR A 166 2.60 17.88 3.85
C THR A 166 3.83 17.02 3.63
N THR A 167 4.61 16.85 4.69
CA THR A 167 5.82 16.02 4.70
C THR A 167 5.54 14.70 5.41
N ILE A 168 5.73 13.58 4.71
CA ILE A 168 5.42 12.24 5.20
C ILE A 168 6.70 11.41 5.22
N PRO A 169 7.05 10.74 6.33
CA PRO A 169 8.17 9.79 6.33
C PRO A 169 7.84 8.57 5.45
N PRO A 170 8.78 8.08 4.62
CA PRO A 170 8.52 6.95 3.70
C PRO A 170 7.97 5.70 4.37
N TYR A 171 8.42 5.40 5.59
CA TYR A 171 7.93 4.23 6.33
C TYR A 171 6.43 4.29 6.61
N ALA A 172 5.85 5.48 6.76
CA ALA A 172 4.43 5.65 6.98
C ALA A 172 3.59 5.24 5.74
N LEU A 173 4.11 5.48 4.54
CA LEU A 173 3.47 5.08 3.28
C LEU A 173 3.57 3.57 3.02
N VAL A 174 4.47 2.87 3.71
CA VAL A 174 4.59 1.41 3.64
C VAL A 174 3.79 0.71 4.75
N SER A 175 3.74 1.32 5.95
CA SER A 175 3.07 0.75 7.12
C SER A 175 1.58 1.06 7.18
N ASP A 176 1.16 2.20 6.65
CA ASP A 176 -0.23 2.65 6.64
C ASP A 176 -0.82 2.56 5.22
N SER A 177 -2.15 2.60 5.12
CA SER A 177 -2.83 2.65 3.82
C SER A 177 -2.93 4.08 3.29
N PHE A 178 -2.69 4.25 2.01
CA PHE A 178 -2.96 5.48 1.28
C PHE A 178 -3.64 5.16 -0.06
N GLN A 179 -4.37 6.11 -0.62
CA GLN A 179 -4.96 5.99 -1.95
C GLN A 179 -4.03 6.66 -2.97
N ASN A 180 -3.65 5.92 -4.01
CA ASN A 180 -2.95 6.47 -5.17
C ASN A 180 -3.94 6.58 -6.34
N TRP A 181 -4.17 7.80 -6.81
CA TRP A 181 -5.10 8.11 -7.87
C TRP A 181 -4.53 7.91 -9.28
N ARG A 182 -3.31 7.40 -9.43
CA ARG A 182 -2.71 7.06 -10.72
C ARG A 182 -3.60 6.12 -11.53
N GLY A 183 -4.11 5.06 -10.89
CA GLY A 183 -5.02 4.12 -11.53
C GLY A 183 -6.29 4.79 -12.08
N MET A 184 -6.84 5.79 -11.40
CA MET A 184 -7.96 6.58 -11.92
C MET A 184 -7.52 7.42 -13.13
N ARG A 185 -6.35 8.08 -13.07
CA ARG A 185 -5.83 8.87 -14.19
C ARG A 185 -5.53 8.02 -15.43
N GLU A 186 -5.09 6.79 -15.25
CA GLU A 186 -4.78 5.83 -16.33
C GLU A 186 -6.04 5.10 -16.82
N SER A 187 -7.12 5.05 -16.02
CA SER A 187 -8.38 4.39 -16.39
C SER A 187 -9.17 5.17 -17.44
N GLY A 188 -10.21 4.55 -17.97
CA GLY A 188 -11.13 5.15 -18.95
C GLY A 188 -12.05 6.24 -18.39
N GLY A 189 -12.05 6.54 -17.08
CA GLY A 189 -12.95 7.54 -16.53
C GLY A 189 -12.84 7.75 -15.03
N ARG A 190 -13.42 8.86 -14.54
CA ARG A 190 -13.52 9.18 -13.13
C ARG A 190 -14.91 8.86 -12.61
N ARG A 191 -14.98 8.07 -11.54
CA ARG A 191 -16.24 7.57 -10.98
C ARG A 191 -17.08 8.70 -10.37
N ILE A 192 -18.38 8.72 -10.73
CA ILE A 192 -19.44 9.47 -10.06
C ILE A 192 -20.31 8.46 -9.32
N LYS A 193 -20.49 8.66 -8.02
CA LYS A 193 -21.33 7.84 -7.15
C LYS A 193 -22.06 8.75 -6.20
N ARG A 194 -23.31 9.09 -6.52
CA ARG A 194 -24.17 9.97 -5.71
C ARG A 194 -25.58 9.44 -5.68
N SER A 195 -26.27 9.63 -4.58
CA SER A 195 -27.66 9.24 -4.39
C SER A 195 -28.56 10.45 -4.21
N LEU A 196 -29.81 10.27 -4.62
CA LEU A 196 -30.91 11.17 -4.36
C LEU A 196 -31.96 10.41 -3.53
N ASN A 197 -32.39 10.97 -2.40
CA ASN A 197 -33.39 10.34 -1.54
C ASN A 197 -34.80 10.68 -2.03
N ILE A 198 -35.58 9.66 -2.38
CA ILE A 198 -36.95 9.79 -2.83
C ILE A 198 -37.88 9.67 -1.64
N ASP A 199 -38.92 10.53 -1.60
CA ASP A 199 -40.01 10.38 -0.66
C ASP A 199 -40.84 9.12 -1.02
N MET A 200 -40.77 8.11 -0.14
CA MET A 200 -41.38 6.81 -0.35
C MET A 200 -42.89 6.88 -0.51
N THR A 201 -43.54 7.92 0.04
CA THR A 201 -45.03 8.14 -0.09
C THR A 201 -45.44 8.48 -1.51
N THR A 202 -44.49 8.89 -2.35
CA THR A 202 -44.74 9.24 -3.77
C THR A 202 -44.53 8.06 -4.72
N VAL A 203 -44.10 6.91 -4.22
CA VAL A 203 -43.92 5.68 -5.01
C VAL A 203 -45.29 5.01 -5.17
N HIS A 204 -45.74 4.85 -6.41
CA HIS A 204 -47.07 4.27 -6.73
C HIS A 204 -47.05 3.53 -8.07
N PHE A 205 -48.07 2.73 -8.32
CA PHE A 205 -48.29 2.14 -9.65
C PHE A 205 -48.72 3.20 -10.66
N CYS A 206 -48.15 3.17 -11.85
CA CYS A 206 -48.44 4.11 -12.92
C CYS A 206 -49.86 3.96 -13.41
N THR A 207 -50.58 5.07 -13.57
CA THR A 207 -51.86 5.05 -14.26
C THR A 207 -51.67 4.83 -15.77
N PRO A 208 -52.70 4.30 -16.47
CA PRO A 208 -52.63 4.14 -17.93
C PRO A 208 -52.34 5.45 -18.68
N GLN A 209 -52.80 6.59 -18.13
CA GLN A 209 -52.50 7.90 -18.69
C GLN A 209 -51.02 8.31 -18.53
N GLN A 210 -50.44 8.01 -17.39
CA GLN A 210 -49.02 8.25 -17.18
C GLN A 210 -48.16 7.42 -18.13
N LEU A 211 -48.46 6.12 -18.29
CA LEU A 211 -47.74 5.25 -19.20
C LEU A 211 -47.81 5.72 -20.66
N LYS A 212 -49.01 6.15 -21.14
CA LYS A 212 -49.16 6.75 -22.46
C LYS A 212 -48.33 8.02 -22.64
N ASN A 213 -48.24 8.86 -21.60
CA ASN A 213 -47.39 10.06 -21.63
C ASN A 213 -45.91 9.73 -21.70
N PHE A 214 -45.46 8.73 -20.94
CA PHE A 214 -44.08 8.27 -20.98
C PHE A 214 -43.72 7.66 -22.33
N GLU A 215 -44.61 6.88 -22.93
CA GLU A 215 -44.45 6.30 -24.27
C GLU A 215 -44.37 7.40 -25.35
N LYS A 216 -45.27 8.39 -25.31
CA LYS A 216 -45.23 9.54 -26.23
C LYS A 216 -43.94 10.34 -26.16
N ARG A 217 -43.29 10.38 -25.01
CA ARG A 217 -42.01 11.05 -24.80
C ARG A 217 -40.80 10.15 -25.13
N GLY A 218 -41.02 8.90 -25.51
CA GLY A 218 -39.97 7.92 -25.79
C GLY A 218 -39.24 7.42 -24.53
N TRP A 219 -39.77 7.63 -23.34
CA TRP A 219 -39.14 7.25 -22.08
C TRP A 219 -39.24 5.76 -21.76
N LEU A 220 -40.12 5.04 -22.43
CA LEU A 220 -40.29 3.58 -22.33
C LEU A 220 -39.58 2.82 -23.45
N GLU A 221 -38.75 3.46 -24.26
CA GLU A 221 -38.01 2.79 -25.31
C GLU A 221 -36.99 1.83 -24.71
N GLY A 222 -37.06 0.54 -25.08
CA GLY A 222 -36.23 -0.53 -24.49
C GLY A 222 -36.61 -0.93 -23.05
N PHE A 223 -37.80 -0.46 -22.56
CA PHE A 223 -38.28 -0.80 -21.25
C PHE A 223 -38.90 -2.21 -21.22
N GLU A 224 -38.38 -3.08 -20.39
CA GLU A 224 -38.94 -4.41 -20.16
C GLU A 224 -40.00 -4.34 -19.07
N ARG A 225 -41.27 -4.57 -19.46
CA ARG A 225 -42.38 -4.61 -18.50
C ARG A 225 -42.29 -5.83 -17.61
N THR A 226 -42.32 -5.62 -16.30
CA THR A 226 -42.23 -6.70 -15.30
C THR A 226 -43.55 -7.32 -14.94
N GLY A 227 -44.70 -6.69 -15.31
CA GLY A 227 -46.01 -7.17 -14.97
C GLY A 227 -47.14 -6.44 -15.70
N LYS A 228 -48.40 -6.57 -15.19
CA LYS A 228 -49.51 -5.82 -15.68
C LYS A 228 -49.52 -4.35 -15.27
N GLU A 229 -48.91 -4.05 -14.14
CA GLU A 229 -48.81 -2.72 -13.54
C GLU A 229 -47.36 -2.36 -13.32
N GLU A 230 -46.96 -1.17 -13.74
CA GLU A 230 -45.59 -0.69 -13.61
C GLU A 230 -45.50 0.38 -12.53
N VAL A 231 -44.42 0.35 -11.73
CA VAL A 231 -44.16 1.33 -10.68
C VAL A 231 -43.42 2.54 -11.26
N ASN A 232 -43.87 3.74 -10.91
CA ASN A 232 -43.28 5.00 -11.38
C ASN A 232 -41.77 5.09 -11.13
N LEU A 233 -41.30 4.56 -10.00
CA LEU A 233 -39.88 4.52 -9.66
C LEU A 233 -39.09 3.58 -10.58
N HIS A 234 -39.69 2.46 -11.04
CA HIS A 234 -39.02 1.55 -12.00
C HIS A 234 -38.85 2.24 -13.35
N VAL A 235 -39.89 2.91 -13.84
CA VAL A 235 -39.80 3.70 -15.08
C VAL A 235 -38.78 4.82 -14.97
N PHE A 236 -38.70 5.50 -13.81
CA PHE A 236 -37.71 6.55 -13.56
C PHE A 236 -36.30 6.04 -13.60
N ARG A 237 -35.98 4.90 -12.95
CA ARG A 237 -34.64 4.30 -12.98
C ARG A 237 -34.21 3.92 -14.41
N HIS A 238 -35.10 3.31 -15.17
CA HIS A 238 -34.87 2.98 -16.58
C HIS A 238 -34.57 4.24 -17.41
N TYR A 239 -35.40 5.29 -17.24
CA TYR A 239 -35.18 6.57 -17.89
C TYR A 239 -33.78 7.14 -17.58
N LEU A 240 -33.35 7.12 -16.31
CA LEU A 240 -32.06 7.63 -15.89
C LEU A 240 -30.91 6.83 -16.48
N GLU A 241 -31.00 5.49 -16.50
CA GLU A 241 -29.94 4.67 -17.13
C GLU A 241 -29.81 5.00 -18.61
N ARG A 242 -30.94 5.14 -19.30
CA ARG A 242 -30.95 5.51 -20.71
C ARG A 242 -30.37 6.91 -20.94
N TYR A 243 -30.81 7.88 -20.15
CA TYR A 243 -30.24 9.24 -20.19
C TYR A 243 -28.74 9.26 -20.04
N LEU A 244 -28.20 8.54 -19.04
CA LEU A 244 -26.77 8.45 -18.81
C LEU A 244 -26.04 7.73 -19.95
N ARG A 245 -26.64 6.67 -20.54
CA ARG A 245 -26.05 5.95 -21.68
C ARG A 245 -25.93 6.80 -22.94
N HIS A 246 -26.82 7.73 -23.14
CA HIS A 246 -26.80 8.64 -24.29
C HIS A 246 -26.06 9.96 -24.01
N HIS A 247 -25.59 10.15 -22.80
CA HIS A 247 -24.91 11.39 -22.42
C HIS A 247 -23.48 11.42 -22.98
N PRO A 248 -23.10 12.44 -23.81
CA PRO A 248 -21.83 12.43 -24.56
C PRO A 248 -20.58 12.45 -23.69
N ARG A 249 -20.69 12.90 -22.42
CA ARG A 249 -19.56 12.99 -21.48
C ARG A 249 -19.49 11.82 -20.49
N VAL A 250 -20.39 10.85 -20.60
CA VAL A 250 -20.37 9.61 -19.80
C VAL A 250 -19.66 8.51 -20.55
N ASN A 251 -18.75 7.82 -19.88
CA ASN A 251 -18.08 6.66 -20.48
C ASN A 251 -18.92 5.40 -20.26
N THR A 252 -19.59 4.97 -21.32
CA THR A 252 -20.48 3.80 -21.31
C THR A 252 -19.76 2.46 -21.41
N SER A 253 -18.45 2.44 -21.66
CA SER A 253 -17.65 1.21 -21.64
C SER A 253 -17.35 0.73 -20.21
N LEU A 254 -17.52 1.60 -19.22
CA LEU A 254 -17.37 1.30 -17.82
C LEU A 254 -18.76 1.04 -17.17
N THR A 255 -18.75 0.51 -15.95
CA THR A 255 -19.97 0.20 -15.21
C THR A 255 -20.88 1.41 -15.08
N LEU A 256 -22.12 1.28 -15.56
CA LEU A 256 -23.17 2.27 -15.44
C LEU A 256 -24.40 1.56 -14.86
N ILE A 257 -24.88 2.05 -13.72
CA ILE A 257 -26.05 1.50 -13.03
C ILE A 257 -26.80 2.60 -12.27
N VAL A 258 -28.12 2.57 -12.34
CA VAL A 258 -29.03 3.34 -11.48
C VAL A 258 -29.73 2.35 -10.57
N ARG A 259 -29.39 2.37 -9.28
CA ARG A 259 -29.88 1.37 -8.32
C ARG A 259 -30.56 1.99 -7.13
N GLN A 260 -31.49 1.21 -6.58
CA GLN A 260 -32.13 1.49 -5.32
C GLN A 260 -31.29 0.92 -4.19
N LEU A 261 -30.99 1.72 -3.17
CA LEU A 261 -30.36 1.28 -1.95
C LEU A 261 -31.40 0.96 -0.87
N GLN A 262 -30.91 0.52 0.29
CA GLN A 262 -31.79 0.24 1.43
C GLN A 262 -32.56 1.49 1.87
N PRO A 263 -33.89 1.41 2.10
CA PRO A 263 -34.66 2.52 2.65
C PRO A 263 -34.08 3.04 3.98
N THR A 264 -34.13 4.36 4.14
CA THR A 264 -33.68 5.05 5.34
C THR A 264 -34.81 5.92 5.90
N PRO A 265 -34.69 6.40 7.16
CA PRO A 265 -35.64 7.39 7.68
C PRO A 265 -35.70 8.69 6.85
N GLN A 266 -34.65 8.97 6.07
CA GLN A 266 -34.56 10.12 5.15
C GLN A 266 -34.99 9.76 3.73
N GLY A 267 -35.86 8.76 3.55
CA GLY A 267 -36.38 8.34 2.25
C GLY A 267 -35.61 7.17 1.63
N LEU A 268 -35.93 6.91 0.35
CA LEU A 268 -35.38 5.84 -0.44
C LEU A 268 -34.22 6.34 -1.32
N PRO A 269 -32.97 5.98 -1.07
CA PRO A 269 -31.86 6.44 -1.87
C PRO A 269 -31.84 5.76 -3.24
N ILE A 270 -31.86 6.54 -4.32
CA ILE A 270 -31.57 6.10 -5.69
C ILE A 270 -30.18 6.55 -6.03
N GLU A 271 -29.26 5.59 -6.17
CA GLU A 271 -27.86 5.85 -6.47
C GLU A 271 -27.59 5.80 -7.97
N LEU A 272 -26.99 6.86 -8.48
CA LEU A 272 -26.43 6.93 -9.81
C LEU A 272 -24.94 6.61 -9.71
N TYR A 273 -24.54 5.53 -10.36
CA TYR A 273 -23.14 5.06 -10.40
C TYR A 273 -22.70 4.99 -11.86
N PHE A 274 -21.80 5.85 -12.25
CA PHE A 274 -21.30 5.94 -13.62
C PHE A 274 -19.92 6.61 -13.65
N PHE A 275 -19.32 6.70 -14.84
CA PHE A 275 -18.00 7.29 -15.02
C PHE A 275 -18.02 8.46 -15.99
N SER A 276 -17.42 9.57 -15.60
CA SER A 276 -17.11 10.68 -16.48
C SER A 276 -16.00 10.29 -17.47
N ALA A 277 -16.16 10.55 -18.75
CA ALA A 277 -15.12 10.34 -19.76
C ALA A 277 -13.91 11.29 -19.53
N ASN A 278 -14.17 12.53 -19.08
CA ASN A 278 -13.11 13.45 -18.67
C ASN A 278 -12.82 13.26 -17.17
N LYS A 279 -11.52 13.18 -16.83
CA LYS A 279 -11.04 12.94 -15.47
C LYS A 279 -10.61 14.21 -14.75
N ASP A 280 -10.47 15.32 -15.47
CA ASP A 280 -10.11 16.62 -14.92
C ASP A 280 -11.18 17.14 -13.98
N TRP A 281 -10.78 17.81 -12.90
CA TRP A 281 -11.67 18.16 -11.82
C TRP A 281 -12.84 19.06 -12.28
N ILE A 282 -12.55 20.15 -12.97
CA ILE A 282 -13.58 21.11 -13.37
C ILE A 282 -14.63 20.49 -14.32
N PRO A 283 -14.27 19.80 -15.41
CA PRO A 283 -15.26 19.10 -16.26
C PRO A 283 -16.03 18.00 -15.53
N TYR A 284 -15.38 17.30 -14.61
CA TYR A 284 -16.00 16.26 -13.78
C TYR A 284 -17.10 16.85 -12.87
N GLU A 285 -16.81 17.95 -12.15
CA GLU A 285 -17.83 18.60 -11.30
C GLU A 285 -18.98 19.21 -12.11
N ARG A 286 -18.67 19.79 -13.27
CA ARG A 286 -19.73 20.30 -14.19
C ARG A 286 -20.64 19.18 -14.66
N LEU A 287 -20.10 18.02 -15.02
CA LEU A 287 -20.93 16.87 -15.42
C LEU A 287 -21.81 16.39 -14.26
N GLN A 288 -21.26 16.33 -13.04
CA GLN A 288 -22.06 15.97 -11.86
C GLN A 288 -23.22 16.94 -11.67
N ALA A 289 -22.94 18.23 -11.65
CA ALA A 289 -23.99 19.25 -11.47
C ALA A 289 -25.08 19.13 -12.54
N GLU A 290 -24.69 19.09 -13.81
CA GLU A 290 -25.63 18.99 -14.94
C GLU A 290 -26.53 17.76 -14.87
N VAL A 291 -25.94 16.59 -14.55
CA VAL A 291 -26.74 15.35 -14.43
C VAL A 291 -27.71 15.47 -13.26
N PHE A 292 -27.29 15.98 -12.10
CA PHE A 292 -28.17 16.08 -10.94
C PHE A 292 -29.21 17.18 -11.07
N ASP A 293 -28.93 18.30 -11.73
CA ASP A 293 -29.89 19.31 -12.09
C ASP A 293 -30.98 18.72 -12.99
N HIS A 294 -30.60 17.94 -14.00
CA HIS A 294 -31.55 17.25 -14.87
C HIS A 294 -32.39 16.23 -14.09
N VAL A 295 -31.80 15.43 -13.23
CA VAL A 295 -32.47 14.43 -12.39
C VAL A 295 -33.54 15.11 -11.52
N LEU A 296 -33.20 16.21 -10.86
CA LEU A 296 -34.11 16.97 -10.01
C LEU A 296 -35.26 17.59 -10.81
N ALA A 297 -34.97 18.14 -11.99
CA ALA A 297 -35.97 18.79 -12.84
C ALA A 297 -36.96 17.80 -13.46
N VAL A 298 -36.53 16.57 -13.77
CA VAL A 298 -37.38 15.57 -14.42
C VAL A 298 -38.18 14.74 -13.41
N LEU A 299 -37.69 14.60 -12.18
CA LEU A 299 -38.30 13.76 -11.12
C LEU A 299 -39.83 13.97 -10.93
N PRO A 300 -40.35 15.22 -10.85
CA PRO A 300 -41.79 15.46 -10.67
C PRO A 300 -42.65 14.93 -11.81
N GLN A 301 -42.07 14.78 -13.01
CA GLN A 301 -42.82 14.28 -14.18
C GLN A 301 -43.15 12.78 -14.05
N PHE A 302 -42.42 12.06 -13.15
CA PHE A 302 -42.71 10.68 -12.77
C PHE A 302 -43.64 10.58 -11.56
N GLY A 303 -44.13 11.72 -11.03
CA GLY A 303 -44.94 11.77 -9.82
C GLY A 303 -44.14 11.54 -8.55
N LEU A 304 -42.79 11.60 -8.65
CA LEU A 304 -41.88 11.41 -7.53
C LEU A 304 -41.45 12.75 -6.91
N LYS A 305 -41.15 12.74 -5.63
CA LYS A 305 -40.60 13.88 -4.88
C LYS A 305 -39.33 13.51 -4.18
N VAL A 306 -38.43 14.48 -4.03
CA VAL A 306 -37.23 14.33 -3.15
C VAL A 306 -37.70 14.38 -1.71
N PHE A 307 -37.16 13.51 -0.87
CA PHE A 307 -37.34 13.62 0.56
C PHE A 307 -36.60 14.86 1.09
N GLN A 308 -37.32 15.68 1.83
CA GLN A 308 -36.79 16.83 2.53
C GLN A 308 -37.30 16.83 3.97
N SER A 309 -36.44 17.11 4.93
CA SER A 309 -36.88 17.35 6.31
C SER A 309 -37.73 18.63 6.35
N PRO A 310 -38.81 18.67 7.16
CA PRO A 310 -39.62 19.89 7.32
C PRO A 310 -38.74 21.10 7.67
N THR A 311 -38.94 22.17 6.94
CA THR A 311 -38.26 23.45 7.18
C THR A 311 -39.10 24.28 8.17
N GLY A 312 -38.51 25.35 8.73
CA GLY A 312 -39.25 26.28 9.60
C GLY A 312 -40.47 26.89 8.91
N THR A 313 -40.44 27.07 7.58
CA THR A 313 -41.59 27.57 6.78
C THR A 313 -42.69 26.54 6.70
N ASP A 314 -42.41 25.27 6.63
CA ASP A 314 -43.41 24.20 6.60
C ASP A 314 -44.15 24.12 7.95
N ILE A 315 -43.40 24.25 9.06
CA ILE A 315 -43.96 24.26 10.41
C ILE A 315 -44.86 25.49 10.64
N LEU A 316 -44.43 26.65 10.16
CA LEU A 316 -45.21 27.87 10.22
C LEU A 316 -46.49 27.82 9.35
N ALA A 317 -46.46 27.11 8.23
CA ALA A 317 -47.65 26.89 7.41
C ALA A 317 -48.67 26.02 8.13
N LEU A 318 -48.23 24.98 8.87
CA LEU A 318 -49.11 24.14 9.69
C LEU A 318 -49.74 24.90 10.85
N SER A 319 -49.07 25.90 11.44
CA SER A 319 -49.60 26.71 12.56
C SER A 319 -50.61 27.76 12.12
N LYS A 320 -50.79 27.99 10.80
CA LYS A 320 -51.77 28.95 10.23
C LYS A 320 -53.03 28.29 9.72
N GLN A 321 -53.13 26.97 9.77
CA GLN A 321 -54.34 26.18 9.56
C GLN A 321 -55.05 25.90 10.90
#